data_8863c6de7f97a3c1720870a5f4ba6649
#
_entry.id   8863c6de7f97a3c1720870a5f4ba6649
#
_cell.length_a   1.000
_cell.length_b   1.000
_cell.length_c   1.000
_cell.angle_alpha   90.00
_cell.angle_beta   90.00
_cell.angle_gamma   90.00
#
_symmetry.space_group_name_H-M   'P 1'
#
loop_
_entity.id
_entity.type
_entity.pdbx_description
1 polymer ?
#
loop_
_entity_poly.entity_id
_entity_poly.type
_entity_poly.pdbx_seq_one_letter_code
_entity_poly.pdbx_strand_id
1 'polypeptide(L)'
;MNVASVFAHELAHQWTGNLVTCSWWDEIWINEGFADIGGYLGLRYAEPTWNWYNEFWNSQHMNGLRVDARPTTRPLINKLGFDSLIKHSPIHITCDPF
;
A
#
# COMPACT_ATOMS: atom_id res chain seq x y z
N MET A 1 -7.27 -2.32 10.71
CA MET A 1 -7.63 -2.30 9.28
C MET A 1 -8.94 -3.06 9.11
N ASN A 2 -9.91 -2.47 8.41
CA ASN A 2 -11.23 -3.10 8.19
C ASN A 2 -11.07 -4.22 7.13
N VAL A 3 -11.74 -5.34 7.29
CA VAL A 3 -11.72 -6.46 6.33
C VAL A 3 -12.05 -5.99 4.90
N ALA A 4 -13.03 -5.08 4.77
CA ALA A 4 -13.42 -4.52 3.48
C ALA A 4 -12.28 -3.74 2.80
N SER A 5 -11.46 -3.00 3.56
CA SER A 5 -10.33 -2.26 2.96
C SER A 5 -9.21 -3.20 2.50
N VAL A 6 -8.94 -4.27 3.25
CA VAL A 6 -7.99 -5.29 2.82
C VAL A 6 -8.47 -5.96 1.53
N PHE A 7 -9.74 -6.41 1.51
CA PHE A 7 -10.31 -7.06 0.34
C PHE A 7 -10.27 -6.16 -0.90
N ALA A 8 -10.62 -4.88 -0.74
CA ALA A 8 -10.59 -3.92 -1.84
C ALA A 8 -9.17 -3.62 -2.32
N HIS A 9 -8.19 -3.58 -1.42
CA HIS A 9 -6.76 -3.46 -1.73
C HIS A 9 -6.30 -4.65 -2.60
N GLU A 10 -6.54 -5.89 -2.15
CA GLU A 10 -6.17 -7.09 -2.90
C GLU A 10 -6.88 -7.16 -4.27
N LEU A 11 -8.13 -6.69 -4.35
CA LEU A 11 -8.84 -6.61 -5.63
C LEU A 11 -8.20 -5.58 -6.57
N ALA A 12 -7.73 -4.45 -6.05
CA ALA A 12 -7.05 -3.43 -6.84
C ALA A 12 -5.73 -3.93 -7.44
N HIS A 13 -5.07 -4.88 -6.80
CA HIS A 13 -3.88 -5.55 -7.33
C HIS A 13 -4.10 -6.28 -8.65
N GLN A 14 -5.35 -6.58 -9.03
CA GLN A 14 -5.64 -7.11 -10.37
C GLN A 14 -5.21 -6.15 -11.49
N TRP A 15 -5.21 -4.86 -11.20
CA TRP A 15 -4.72 -3.82 -12.12
C TRP A 15 -3.29 -3.39 -11.79
N THR A 16 -3.03 -2.99 -10.55
CA THR A 16 -1.71 -2.54 -10.09
C THR A 16 -0.97 -3.69 -9.40
N GLY A 17 -0.23 -4.41 -10.13
CA GLY A 17 0.47 -5.63 -9.77
C GLY A 17 0.38 -6.67 -10.87
N ASN A 18 -0.85 -7.11 -11.22
CA ASN A 18 -1.05 -8.15 -12.22
C ASN A 18 -1.05 -7.59 -13.66
N LEU A 19 -1.90 -6.59 -13.94
CA LEU A 19 -1.98 -6.01 -15.29
C LEU A 19 -0.78 -5.09 -15.58
N VAL A 20 -0.43 -4.25 -14.62
CA VAL A 20 0.72 -3.36 -14.67
C VAL A 20 1.62 -3.69 -13.48
N THR A 21 2.78 -4.24 -13.77
CA THR A 21 3.76 -4.69 -12.77
C THR A 21 4.95 -3.72 -12.78
N CYS A 22 5.48 -3.39 -11.59
CA CYS A 22 6.72 -2.62 -11.52
C CYS A 22 7.88 -3.38 -12.16
N SER A 23 8.86 -2.63 -12.69
CA SER A 23 10.03 -3.21 -13.36
C SER A 23 10.97 -3.91 -12.38
N TRP A 24 10.97 -3.50 -11.12
CA TRP A 24 11.82 -4.09 -10.08
C TRP A 24 11.24 -3.91 -8.68
N TRP A 25 11.75 -4.65 -7.72
CA TRP A 25 11.30 -4.67 -6.32
C TRP A 25 11.47 -3.36 -5.56
N ASP A 26 12.40 -2.50 -5.95
CA ASP A 26 12.59 -1.18 -5.34
C ASP A 26 11.45 -0.19 -5.68
N GLU A 27 10.61 -0.55 -6.65
CA GLU A 27 9.43 0.21 -7.06
C GLU A 27 8.12 -0.37 -6.50
N ILE A 28 8.17 -1.38 -5.62
CA ILE A 28 6.97 -2.05 -5.09
C ILE A 28 6.03 -1.10 -4.36
N TRP A 29 6.54 -0.01 -3.83
CA TRP A 29 5.74 1.04 -3.21
C TRP A 29 4.70 1.64 -4.18
N ILE A 30 4.98 1.60 -5.48
CA ILE A 30 4.04 2.04 -6.53
C ILE A 30 2.84 1.10 -6.57
N ASN A 31 3.08 -0.22 -6.63
CA ASN A 31 2.02 -1.22 -6.62
C ASN A 31 1.13 -1.06 -5.38
N GLU A 32 1.73 -1.00 -4.21
CA GLU A 32 1.04 -0.91 -2.93
C GLU A 32 0.27 0.40 -2.78
N GLY A 33 0.90 1.52 -3.15
CA GLY A 33 0.26 2.83 -3.06
C GLY A 33 -0.94 2.97 -3.99
N PHE A 34 -0.86 2.45 -5.21
CA PHE A 34 -1.99 2.44 -6.13
C PHE A 34 -3.07 1.43 -5.73
N ALA A 35 -2.70 0.29 -5.15
CA ALA A 35 -3.66 -0.67 -4.62
C ALA A 35 -4.44 -0.08 -3.43
N ASP A 36 -3.78 0.62 -2.52
CA ASP A 36 -4.43 1.33 -1.43
C ASP A 36 -5.43 2.39 -1.94
N ILE A 37 -4.97 3.28 -2.81
CA ILE A 37 -5.83 4.34 -3.36
C ILE A 37 -6.99 3.73 -4.15
N GLY A 38 -6.72 2.75 -5.01
CA GLY A 38 -7.73 2.06 -5.81
C GLY A 38 -8.76 1.35 -4.95
N GLY A 39 -8.30 0.67 -3.89
CA GLY A 39 -9.17 0.01 -2.91
C GLY A 39 -10.13 0.98 -2.22
N TYR A 40 -9.61 2.11 -1.71
CA TYR A 40 -10.46 3.12 -1.07
C TYR A 40 -11.43 3.79 -2.04
N LEU A 41 -11.02 4.05 -3.27
CA LEU A 41 -11.92 4.59 -4.31
C LEU A 41 -13.02 3.59 -4.66
N GLY A 42 -12.68 2.30 -4.77
CA GLY A 42 -13.65 1.22 -5.00
C GLY A 42 -14.67 1.11 -3.86
N LEU A 43 -14.21 1.14 -2.62
CA LEU A 43 -15.07 1.11 -1.45
C LEU A 43 -16.00 2.33 -1.37
N ARG A 44 -15.50 3.51 -1.66
CA ARG A 44 -16.33 4.72 -1.73
C ARG A 44 -17.45 4.60 -2.74
N TYR A 45 -17.18 3.95 -3.86
CA TYR A 45 -18.18 3.71 -4.90
C TYR A 45 -19.20 2.64 -4.48
N ALA A 46 -18.72 1.54 -3.87
CA ALA A 46 -19.56 0.42 -3.47
C ALA A 46 -20.46 0.75 -2.26
N GLU A 47 -19.90 1.48 -1.30
CA GLU A 47 -20.57 1.84 -0.03
C GLU A 47 -20.43 3.33 0.26
N PRO A 48 -21.14 4.18 -0.46
CA PRO A 48 -21.03 5.66 -0.34
C PRO A 48 -21.46 6.19 1.03
N THR A 49 -22.19 5.40 1.81
CA THR A 49 -22.64 5.76 3.17
C THR A 49 -21.53 5.66 4.21
N TRP A 50 -20.45 4.93 3.90
CA TRP A 50 -19.33 4.79 4.80
C TRP A 50 -18.38 6.00 4.66
N ASN A 51 -17.86 6.46 5.77
CA ASN A 51 -16.95 7.63 5.75
C ASN A 51 -15.50 7.21 5.46
N TRP A 52 -15.28 6.67 4.26
CA TRP A 52 -14.00 6.16 3.80
C TRP A 52 -12.88 7.21 3.79
N TYR A 53 -13.25 8.47 3.54
CA TYR A 53 -12.27 9.54 3.54
C TYR A 53 -11.63 9.74 4.92
N ASN A 54 -12.43 9.76 5.97
CA ASN A 54 -11.92 9.87 7.32
C ASN A 54 -11.14 8.62 7.75
N GLU A 55 -11.59 7.43 7.32
CA GLU A 55 -10.88 6.18 7.60
C GLU A 55 -9.50 6.19 6.93
N PHE A 56 -9.42 6.50 5.65
CA PHE A 56 -8.15 6.62 4.92
C PHE A 56 -7.23 7.66 5.57
N TRP A 57 -7.78 8.85 5.87
CA TRP A 57 -7.01 9.94 6.45
C TRP A 57 -6.44 9.58 7.81
N ASN A 58 -7.25 9.02 8.70
CA ASN A 58 -6.83 8.72 10.07
C ASN A 58 -5.94 7.47 10.16
N SER A 59 -6.22 6.42 9.38
CA SER A 59 -5.51 5.16 9.46
C SER A 59 -4.24 5.15 8.61
N GLN A 60 -4.33 5.53 7.34
CA GLN A 60 -3.21 5.42 6.41
C GLN A 60 -2.36 6.69 6.35
N HIS A 61 -2.99 7.81 6.03
CA HIS A 61 -2.25 9.05 5.80
C HIS A 61 -1.56 9.57 7.06
N MET A 62 -2.28 9.68 8.17
CA MET A 62 -1.70 10.15 9.44
C MET A 62 -0.65 9.19 9.99
N ASN A 63 -0.82 7.89 9.81
CA ASN A 63 0.19 6.92 10.22
C ASN A 63 1.43 7.02 9.36
N GLY A 64 1.27 7.17 8.05
CA GLY A 64 2.38 7.42 7.12
C GLY A 64 3.20 8.65 7.51
N LEU A 65 2.53 9.78 7.76
CA LEU A 65 3.19 11.01 8.20
C LEU A 65 3.95 10.84 9.53
N ARG A 66 3.39 10.10 10.49
CA ARG A 66 4.07 9.82 11.77
C ARG A 66 5.33 8.99 11.59
N VAL A 67 5.29 8.02 10.69
CA VAL A 67 6.47 7.19 10.37
C VAL A 67 7.52 8.03 9.64
N ASP A 68 7.10 8.83 8.68
CA ASP A 68 7.98 9.65 7.85
C ASP A 68 8.67 10.77 8.65
N ALA A 69 8.03 11.31 9.68
CA ALA A 69 8.60 12.30 10.56
C ALA A 69 9.72 11.80 11.50
N ARG A 70 10.01 10.50 11.51
CA ARG A 70 11.04 9.92 12.39
C ARG A 70 12.45 10.11 11.83
N PRO A 71 13.46 10.28 12.70
CA PRO A 71 14.86 10.30 12.24
C PRO A 71 15.31 9.01 11.55
N THR A 72 14.57 7.92 11.78
CA THR A 72 14.81 6.59 11.17
C THR A 72 14.06 6.38 9.87
N THR A 73 13.40 7.42 9.34
CA THR A 73 12.68 7.32 8.06
C THR A 73 13.63 6.90 6.94
N ARG A 74 13.10 6.21 5.95
CA ARG A 74 13.86 5.68 4.83
C ARG A 74 13.47 6.37 3.55
N PRO A 75 14.41 6.49 2.60
CA PRO A 75 14.06 6.95 1.28
C PRO A 75 13.06 5.97 0.64
N LEU A 76 12.14 6.51 -0.15
CA LEU A 76 11.12 5.74 -0.85
C LEU A 76 11.74 4.71 -1.81
N ILE A 77 12.81 5.11 -2.49
CA ILE A 77 13.63 4.23 -3.33
C ILE A 77 14.89 3.85 -2.55
N ASN A 78 14.98 2.59 -2.17
CA ASN A 78 16.15 2.06 -1.49
C ASN A 78 16.95 1.18 -2.45
N LYS A 79 18.12 1.65 -2.86
CA LYS A 79 19.05 0.91 -3.74
C LYS A 79 19.77 -0.26 -3.04
N LEU A 80 19.44 -0.51 -1.77
CA LEU A 80 19.95 -1.68 -1.05
C LEU A 80 19.33 -2.95 -1.64
N GLY A 81 20.14 -4.01 -1.77
CA GLY A 81 19.72 -5.25 -2.40
C GLY A 81 18.47 -5.89 -1.75
N PHE A 82 17.86 -6.81 -2.47
CA PHE A 82 16.62 -7.52 -2.17
C PHE A 82 16.49 -7.99 -0.71
N ASP A 83 17.54 -8.56 -0.11
CA ASP A 83 17.55 -9.03 1.28
C ASP A 83 17.30 -7.91 2.30
N SER A 84 17.68 -6.69 1.97
CA SER A 84 17.49 -5.52 2.83
C SER A 84 16.06 -5.02 2.80
N LEU A 85 15.37 -5.15 1.67
CA LEU A 85 13.96 -4.75 1.51
C LEU A 85 13.04 -5.66 2.33
N ILE A 86 13.26 -6.98 2.28
CA ILE A 86 12.43 -7.96 2.99
C ILE A 86 12.62 -7.85 4.51
N LYS A 87 13.85 -7.74 4.99
CA LYS A 87 14.14 -7.76 6.43
C LYS A 87 13.65 -6.53 7.18
N HIS A 88 13.31 -5.46 6.50
CA HIS A 88 13.05 -4.18 7.13
C HIS A 88 11.75 -3.51 6.67
N SER A 89 10.93 -4.18 5.86
CA SER A 89 9.63 -3.64 5.49
C SER A 89 8.68 -3.73 6.68
N PRO A 90 8.12 -2.60 7.16
CA PRO A 90 6.98 -2.63 8.08
C PRO A 90 5.68 -3.01 7.36
N ILE A 91 5.72 -3.11 6.04
CA ILE A 91 4.62 -3.54 5.19
C ILE A 91 4.75 -5.04 5.05
N HIS A 92 3.78 -5.80 5.54
CA HIS A 92 3.64 -7.22 5.21
C HIS A 92 3.31 -7.31 3.72
N ILE A 93 4.36 -7.32 2.89
CA ILE A 93 4.21 -7.60 1.48
C ILE A 93 4.11 -9.12 1.38
N THR A 94 2.92 -9.65 1.39
CA THR A 94 2.66 -11.02 0.98
C THR A 94 2.61 -11.05 -0.55
N CYS A 95 3.74 -10.81 -1.19
CA CYS A 95 3.89 -11.19 -2.58
C CYS A 95 4.12 -12.70 -2.58
N ASP A 96 3.07 -13.50 -2.69
CA ASP A 96 3.22 -14.91 -3.03
C ASP A 96 3.73 -14.96 -4.48
N PRO A 97 4.90 -15.54 -4.73
CA PRO A 97 5.33 -15.77 -6.09
C PRO A 97 4.44 -16.85 -6.70
N PHE A 98 3.73 -16.51 -7.75
CA PHE A 98 3.11 -17.50 -8.64
C PHE A 98 4.18 -18.31 -9.37
#